data_228496532b6c9e223d7c52689d6a66d5
#
_entry.id   228496532b6c9e223d7c52689d6a66d5
#
_cell.length_a   1.000
_cell.length_b   1.000
_cell.length_c   1.000
_cell.angle_alpha   90.00
_cell.angle_beta   90.00
_cell.angle_gamma   90.00
#
_symmetry.space_group_name_H-M   'P 1'
#
loop_
_entity.id
_entity.type
_entity.pdbx_description
1 polymer ?
#
loop_
_entity_poly.entity_id
_entity_poly.type
_entity_poly.pdbx_seq_one_letter_code
_entity_poly.pdbx_strand_id
1 'polypeptide(L)'
;EIGSGLVGSEMCIRDSSLIGPNCIGFMNSWHHSVFSQPIPQLHPQGVDLISSSGATAVFILESAVTKGLQFNSVWSVGNAKQIGVEDVLQYMDEHFNPEADSRIKLLYIESIGDPDRLLFHASSLIKKGCKIAAIKAGSSESGSRAASSHTGAIASSDSAVEALFRKAGIVRCYSREELTTVGCIFTLPELKGKNFAIITPVSYTHLRAHE
;
A
#
# COMPACT_ATOMS: atom_id res chain seq x y z
N GLU A 1 -30.32 18.95 -20.82
CA GLU A 1 -29.08 18.23 -20.48
C GLU A 1 -28.24 19.15 -19.62
N ILE A 2 -28.30 18.93 -18.30
CA ILE A 2 -27.31 19.52 -17.41
C ILE A 2 -26.10 18.60 -17.56
N GLY A 3 -25.18 18.99 -18.43
CA GLY A 3 -23.88 18.34 -18.46
C GLY A 3 -23.33 18.33 -17.03
N SER A 4 -22.70 17.23 -16.63
CA SER A 4 -21.92 17.11 -15.39
C SER A 4 -20.78 18.12 -15.46
N GLY A 5 -21.18 19.39 -15.46
CA GLY A 5 -20.33 20.50 -15.84
C GLY A 5 -19.35 20.82 -14.72
N LEU A 6 -18.27 21.40 -15.12
CA LEU A 6 -17.17 22.01 -14.39
C LEU A 6 -17.54 22.75 -13.09
N VAL A 7 -18.80 23.17 -12.93
CA VAL A 7 -19.27 23.91 -11.73
C VAL A 7 -19.25 23.06 -10.48
N GLY A 8 -19.61 21.78 -10.55
CA GLY A 8 -19.52 20.87 -9.40
C GLY A 8 -18.08 20.52 -9.02
N SER A 9 -17.21 20.34 -10.01
CA SER A 9 -15.80 20.07 -9.77
C SER A 9 -15.03 21.29 -9.26
N GLU A 10 -15.38 22.50 -9.68
CA GLU A 10 -14.76 23.73 -9.16
C GLU A 10 -15.12 24.01 -7.70
N MET A 11 -16.35 23.71 -7.27
CA MET A 11 -16.73 23.81 -5.86
C MET A 11 -15.95 22.81 -5.00
N CYS A 12 -15.79 21.57 -5.46
CA CYS A 12 -15.00 20.56 -4.75
C CYS A 12 -13.51 20.94 -4.64
N ILE A 13 -12.95 21.58 -5.67
CA ILE A 13 -11.53 21.99 -5.67
C ILE A 13 -11.24 23.08 -4.61
N ARG A 14 -12.21 23.89 -4.24
CA ARG A 14 -12.01 24.99 -3.26
C ARG A 14 -12.11 24.54 -1.81
N ASP A 15 -13.02 23.61 -1.51
CA ASP A 15 -13.40 23.30 -0.14
C ASP A 15 -13.21 21.81 0.24
N SER A 16 -12.87 20.95 -0.72
CA SER A 16 -12.78 19.51 -0.53
C SER A 16 -11.63 18.90 -1.30
N SER A 17 -11.05 17.81 -0.78
CA SER A 17 -10.03 17.03 -1.48
C SER A 17 -10.66 15.92 -2.31
N LEU A 18 -10.18 15.73 -3.54
CA LEU A 18 -10.64 14.71 -4.47
C LEU A 18 -9.76 13.46 -4.37
N ILE A 19 -10.34 12.32 -4.00
CA ILE A 19 -9.72 11.00 -4.12
C ILE A 19 -10.22 10.32 -5.40
N GLY A 20 -9.31 9.84 -6.23
CA GLY A 20 -9.64 9.24 -7.52
C GLY A 20 -9.25 10.16 -8.68
N PRO A 21 -9.91 10.05 -9.86
CA PRO A 21 -11.00 9.13 -10.21
C PRO A 21 -10.57 7.67 -10.30
N ASN A 22 -11.49 6.78 -10.71
CA ASN A 22 -11.23 5.36 -10.89
C ASN A 22 -10.70 4.67 -9.61
N CYS A 23 -11.36 4.92 -8.49
CA CYS A 23 -11.07 4.31 -7.19
C CYS A 23 -12.30 3.55 -6.68
N ILE A 24 -12.12 2.71 -5.67
CA ILE A 24 -13.23 2.00 -4.99
C ILE A 24 -13.66 2.69 -3.69
N GLY A 25 -13.15 3.87 -3.41
CA GLY A 25 -13.40 4.60 -2.17
C GLY A 25 -12.34 4.35 -1.11
N PHE A 26 -12.57 4.85 0.09
CA PHE A 26 -11.73 4.60 1.25
C PHE A 26 -12.56 4.24 2.48
N MET A 27 -11.93 3.60 3.44
CA MET A 27 -12.55 3.25 4.71
C MET A 27 -11.54 3.31 5.85
N ASN A 28 -12.00 3.78 7.00
CA ASN A 28 -11.31 3.79 8.27
C ASN A 28 -12.33 3.67 9.40
N SER A 29 -11.92 3.85 10.67
CA SER A 29 -12.79 3.67 11.84
C SER A 29 -14.04 4.55 11.87
N TRP A 30 -14.09 5.64 11.11
CA TRP A 30 -15.18 6.63 11.13
C TRP A 30 -15.77 6.94 9.76
N HIS A 31 -15.24 6.37 8.67
CA HIS A 31 -15.78 6.58 7.32
C HIS A 31 -15.70 5.29 6.48
N HIS A 32 -16.79 4.97 5.79
CA HIS A 32 -16.90 3.82 4.90
C HIS A 32 -17.53 4.23 3.57
N SER A 33 -16.71 4.36 2.53
CA SER A 33 -17.16 4.59 1.15
C SER A 33 -16.71 3.50 0.17
N VAL A 34 -16.03 2.44 0.63
CA VAL A 34 -15.68 1.31 -0.22
C VAL A 34 -16.95 0.58 -0.64
N PHE A 35 -17.16 0.45 -1.96
CA PHE A 35 -18.35 -0.15 -2.54
C PHE A 35 -18.13 -1.54 -3.15
N SER A 36 -16.90 -2.07 -3.10
CA SER A 36 -16.53 -3.39 -3.62
C SER A 36 -16.40 -4.41 -2.50
N GLN A 37 -16.70 -5.68 -2.80
CA GLN A 37 -16.48 -6.80 -1.90
C GLN A 37 -15.10 -7.42 -2.11
N PRO A 38 -14.47 -8.07 -1.10
CA PRO A 38 -14.95 -8.13 0.29
C PRO A 38 -14.74 -6.80 1.05
N ILE A 39 -15.66 -6.49 1.97
CA ILE A 39 -15.48 -5.39 2.92
C ILE A 39 -14.95 -6.00 4.22
N PRO A 40 -13.66 -5.80 4.57
CA PRO A 40 -13.10 -6.34 5.80
C PRO A 40 -13.68 -5.63 7.03
N GLN A 41 -13.79 -6.37 8.12
CA GLN A 41 -13.98 -5.73 9.41
C GLN A 41 -12.69 -5.01 9.81
N LEU A 42 -12.81 -3.74 10.19
CA LEU A 42 -11.67 -2.95 10.61
C LEU A 42 -11.28 -3.27 12.05
N HIS A 43 -9.98 -3.28 12.28
CA HIS A 43 -9.38 -3.50 13.59
C HIS A 43 -8.30 -2.46 13.85
N PRO A 44 -8.27 -1.79 15.02
CA PRO A 44 -7.33 -0.71 15.30
C PRO A 44 -5.85 -1.10 15.13
N GLN A 45 -5.51 -2.36 15.39
CA GLN A 45 -4.15 -2.89 15.21
C GLN A 45 -3.94 -3.59 13.86
N GLY A 46 -4.90 -3.48 12.95
CA GLY A 46 -4.79 -3.99 11.59
C GLY A 46 -3.79 -3.20 10.76
N VAL A 47 -3.61 -3.57 9.51
CA VAL A 47 -2.73 -2.87 8.57
C VAL A 47 -3.48 -1.75 7.83
N ASP A 48 -2.78 -0.71 7.42
CA ASP A 48 -3.30 0.25 6.46
C ASP A 48 -2.92 -0.17 5.05
N LEU A 49 -3.90 -0.24 4.16
CA LEU A 49 -3.69 -0.50 2.74
C LEU A 49 -3.91 0.78 1.95
N ILE A 50 -2.92 1.19 1.16
CA ILE A 50 -3.00 2.31 0.23
C ILE A 50 -2.75 1.78 -1.18
N SER A 51 -3.71 1.94 -2.09
CA SER A 51 -3.65 1.36 -3.42
C SER A 51 -4.01 2.36 -4.52
N SER A 52 -3.14 2.46 -5.54
CA SER A 52 -3.42 3.20 -6.78
C SER A 52 -4.45 2.48 -7.67
N SER A 53 -4.76 1.20 -7.41
CA SER A 53 -5.70 0.41 -8.21
C SER A 53 -6.81 -0.15 -7.32
N GLY A 54 -8.06 0.18 -7.66
CA GLY A 54 -9.23 -0.36 -6.98
C GLY A 54 -9.35 -1.88 -7.11
N ALA A 55 -9.19 -2.41 -8.31
CA ALA A 55 -9.25 -3.85 -8.57
C ALA A 55 -8.14 -4.60 -7.81
N THR A 56 -6.92 -4.06 -7.81
CA THR A 56 -5.82 -4.68 -7.06
C THR A 56 -6.04 -4.59 -5.55
N ALA A 57 -6.64 -3.52 -5.03
CA ALA A 57 -7.02 -3.45 -3.63
C ALA A 57 -7.97 -4.59 -3.26
N VAL A 58 -8.99 -4.88 -4.07
CA VAL A 58 -9.93 -6.00 -3.85
C VAL A 58 -9.16 -7.33 -3.78
N PHE A 59 -8.28 -7.62 -4.74
CA PHE A 59 -7.49 -8.86 -4.73
C PHE A 59 -6.54 -8.97 -3.53
N ILE A 60 -5.98 -7.84 -3.06
CA ILE A 60 -5.16 -7.82 -1.84
C ILE A 60 -6.03 -8.12 -0.63
N LEU A 61 -7.22 -7.52 -0.54
CA LEU A 61 -8.17 -7.76 0.55
C LEU A 61 -8.60 -9.23 0.60
N GLU A 62 -8.96 -9.84 -0.53
CA GLU A 62 -9.33 -11.26 -0.62
C GLU A 62 -8.19 -12.17 -0.12
N SER A 63 -6.98 -11.96 -0.64
CA SER A 63 -5.80 -12.74 -0.24
C SER A 63 -5.44 -12.55 1.23
N ALA A 64 -5.56 -11.33 1.73
CA ALA A 64 -5.21 -10.98 3.11
C ALA A 64 -6.20 -11.57 4.13
N VAL A 65 -7.51 -11.47 3.86
CA VAL A 65 -8.56 -12.00 4.74
C VAL A 65 -8.41 -13.51 4.91
N THR A 66 -8.12 -14.23 3.85
CA THR A 66 -7.91 -15.69 3.92
C THR A 66 -6.69 -16.09 4.77
N LYS A 67 -5.71 -15.18 4.91
CA LYS A 67 -4.52 -15.36 5.77
C LYS A 67 -4.73 -14.84 7.21
N GLY A 68 -5.91 -14.31 7.52
CA GLY A 68 -6.21 -13.72 8.83
C GLY A 68 -5.62 -12.33 9.06
N LEU A 69 -5.14 -11.66 8.00
CA LEU A 69 -4.64 -10.29 8.09
C LEU A 69 -5.82 -9.33 8.28
N GLN A 70 -5.77 -8.52 9.33
CA GLN A 70 -6.79 -7.52 9.64
C GLN A 70 -6.37 -6.15 9.10
N PHE A 71 -7.36 -5.31 8.78
CA PHE A 71 -7.13 -3.96 8.27
C PHE A 71 -7.56 -2.92 9.30
N ASN A 72 -6.80 -1.84 9.41
CA ASN A 72 -7.18 -0.62 10.13
C ASN A 72 -7.84 0.39 9.19
N SER A 73 -7.27 0.55 7.99
CA SER A 73 -7.85 1.38 6.95
C SER A 73 -7.52 0.87 5.54
N VAL A 74 -8.34 1.26 4.58
CA VAL A 74 -8.13 0.99 3.15
C VAL A 74 -8.33 2.29 2.38
N TRP A 75 -7.33 2.69 1.61
CA TRP A 75 -7.32 3.90 0.81
C TRP A 75 -7.10 3.54 -0.66
N SER A 76 -8.14 3.65 -1.47
CA SER A 76 -8.02 3.50 -2.92
C SER A 76 -7.93 4.89 -3.56
N VAL A 77 -6.73 5.27 -3.99
CA VAL A 77 -6.49 6.61 -4.56
C VAL A 77 -6.74 6.66 -6.07
N GLY A 78 -6.90 5.50 -6.73
CA GLY A 78 -7.20 5.43 -8.17
C GLY A 78 -6.12 6.11 -8.99
N ASN A 79 -6.55 6.91 -9.98
CA ASN A 79 -5.64 7.64 -10.88
C ASN A 79 -4.93 8.82 -10.19
N ALA A 80 -5.16 9.04 -8.90
CA ALA A 80 -4.48 10.03 -8.08
C ALA A 80 -4.44 11.43 -8.70
N LYS A 81 -5.61 11.94 -9.15
CA LYS A 81 -5.64 13.24 -9.82
C LYS A 81 -5.25 14.39 -8.90
N GLN A 82 -5.62 14.29 -7.63
CA GLN A 82 -5.27 15.27 -6.59
C GLN A 82 -4.57 14.61 -5.40
N ILE A 83 -5.10 13.47 -4.91
CA ILE A 83 -4.57 12.74 -3.77
C ILE A 83 -3.93 11.44 -4.26
N GLY A 84 -2.61 11.33 -4.11
CA GLY A 84 -1.81 10.15 -4.42
C GLY A 84 -1.44 9.35 -3.17
N VAL A 85 -0.62 8.30 -3.36
CA VAL A 85 -0.10 7.48 -2.27
C VAL A 85 0.76 8.31 -1.32
N GLU A 86 1.56 9.21 -1.86
CA GLU A 86 2.43 10.13 -1.11
C GLU A 86 1.65 11.11 -0.23
N ASP A 87 0.49 11.58 -0.69
CA ASP A 87 -0.37 12.48 0.09
C ASP A 87 -1.02 11.75 1.27
N VAL A 88 -1.46 10.50 1.04
CA VAL A 88 -2.00 9.67 2.13
C VAL A 88 -0.92 9.33 3.16
N LEU A 89 0.30 9.03 2.71
CA LEU A 89 1.43 8.80 3.62
C LEU A 89 1.79 10.07 4.40
N GLN A 90 1.76 11.24 3.77
CA GLN A 90 1.95 12.52 4.44
C GLN A 90 0.92 12.72 5.54
N TYR A 91 -0.37 12.54 5.21
CA TYR A 91 -1.45 12.65 6.18
C TYR A 91 -1.25 11.71 7.37
N MET A 92 -0.91 10.44 7.11
CA MET A 92 -0.64 9.45 8.16
C MET A 92 0.60 9.81 8.99
N ASP A 93 1.64 10.39 8.40
CA ASP A 93 2.86 10.79 9.11
C ASP A 93 2.63 12.00 10.00
N GLU A 94 1.96 13.03 9.49
CA GLU A 94 1.69 14.28 10.21
C GLU A 94 0.73 14.08 11.41
N HIS A 95 -0.20 13.11 11.31
CA HIS A 95 -1.20 12.83 12.34
C HIS A 95 -0.91 11.55 13.12
N PHE A 96 0.28 10.97 12.99
CA PHE A 96 0.61 9.67 13.58
C PHE A 96 0.57 9.68 15.10
N ASN A 97 -0.31 8.86 15.67
CA ASN A 97 -0.38 8.56 17.09
C ASN A 97 0.10 7.12 17.35
N PRO A 98 1.28 6.92 17.98
CA PRO A 98 1.85 5.59 18.19
C PRO A 98 1.02 4.67 19.11
N GLU A 99 0.07 5.21 19.87
CA GLU A 99 -0.80 4.45 20.77
C GLU A 99 -2.11 4.00 20.11
N ALA A 100 -2.55 4.71 19.06
CA ALA A 100 -3.83 4.48 18.42
C ALA A 100 -3.72 3.96 16.99
N ASP A 101 -2.69 4.39 16.24
CA ASP A 101 -2.61 4.13 14.82
C ASP A 101 -1.88 2.83 14.47
N SER A 102 -2.26 2.25 13.35
CA SER A 102 -1.55 1.12 12.76
C SER A 102 -0.08 1.45 12.49
N ARG A 103 0.80 0.51 12.83
CA ARG A 103 2.24 0.61 12.51
C ARG A 103 2.63 -0.07 11.21
N ILE A 104 1.68 -0.66 10.48
CA ILE A 104 1.97 -1.41 9.27
C ILE A 104 1.25 -0.77 8.09
N LYS A 105 2.01 -0.38 7.06
CA LYS A 105 1.48 0.20 5.84
C LYS A 105 1.83 -0.70 4.65
N LEU A 106 0.81 -1.10 3.89
CA LEU A 106 0.94 -1.87 2.66
C LEU A 106 0.58 -0.98 1.48
N LEU A 107 1.48 -0.86 0.52
CA LEU A 107 1.33 0.04 -0.60
C LEU A 107 1.28 -0.72 -1.93
N TYR A 108 0.31 -0.36 -2.78
CA TYR A 108 0.32 -0.72 -4.18
C TYR A 108 0.38 0.55 -5.03
N ILE A 109 1.48 0.75 -5.73
CA ILE A 109 1.83 2.01 -6.39
C ILE A 109 1.95 1.78 -7.90
N GLU A 110 1.11 2.46 -8.69
CA GLU A 110 1.22 2.46 -10.16
C GLU A 110 2.11 3.60 -10.66
N SER A 111 2.01 4.77 -10.04
CA SER A 111 2.85 5.92 -10.34
C SER A 111 3.26 6.62 -9.05
N ILE A 112 4.38 7.32 -9.08
CA ILE A 112 4.88 8.16 -7.98
C ILE A 112 4.91 9.59 -8.54
N GLY A 113 4.02 10.43 -8.05
CA GLY A 113 3.92 11.82 -8.49
C GLY A 113 5.00 12.70 -7.86
N ASP A 114 5.29 12.49 -6.59
CA ASP A 114 6.32 13.20 -5.83
C ASP A 114 7.23 12.23 -5.08
N PRO A 115 8.37 11.80 -5.69
CA PRO A 115 9.30 10.88 -5.07
C PRO A 115 9.96 11.41 -3.78
N ASP A 116 10.19 12.71 -3.69
CA ASP A 116 10.82 13.31 -2.51
C ASP A 116 9.85 13.31 -1.32
N ARG A 117 8.58 13.60 -1.56
CA ARG A 117 7.53 13.51 -0.56
C ARG A 117 7.34 12.07 -0.08
N LEU A 118 7.26 11.10 -1.00
CA LEU A 118 7.18 9.68 -0.65
C LEU A 118 8.36 9.27 0.23
N LEU A 119 9.59 9.63 -0.17
CA LEU A 119 10.81 9.33 0.57
C LEU A 119 10.77 9.93 1.98
N PHE A 120 10.40 11.20 2.09
CA PHE A 120 10.39 11.93 3.36
C PHE A 120 9.41 11.29 4.36
N HIS A 121 8.14 11.16 3.96
CA HIS A 121 7.09 10.69 4.87
C HIS A 121 7.19 9.19 5.17
N ALA A 122 7.59 8.35 4.21
CA ALA A 122 7.85 6.94 4.48
C ALA A 122 9.02 6.77 5.46
N SER A 123 10.13 7.49 5.25
CA SER A 123 11.28 7.44 6.17
C SER A 123 10.92 7.95 7.56
N SER A 124 10.09 8.99 7.66
CA SER A 124 9.61 9.54 8.93
C SER A 124 8.76 8.52 9.69
N LEU A 125 7.78 7.90 9.01
CA LEU A 125 6.94 6.84 9.61
C LEU A 125 7.78 5.65 10.09
N ILE A 126 8.77 5.21 9.30
CA ILE A 126 9.67 4.11 9.69
C ILE A 126 10.49 4.48 10.93
N LYS A 127 11.00 5.71 11.03
CA LYS A 127 11.67 6.20 12.24
C LYS A 127 10.76 6.25 13.46
N LYS A 128 9.46 6.46 13.26
CA LYS A 128 8.43 6.39 14.31
C LYS A 128 8.04 4.95 14.67
N GLY A 129 8.67 3.93 14.06
CA GLY A 129 8.45 2.51 14.33
C GLY A 129 7.42 1.85 13.45
N CYS A 130 7.00 2.47 12.35
CA CYS A 130 6.17 1.83 11.34
C CYS A 130 6.98 0.90 10.45
N LYS A 131 6.31 -0.13 9.90
CA LYS A 131 6.82 -1.05 8.90
C LYS A 131 6.06 -0.83 7.61
N ILE A 132 6.77 -0.62 6.51
CA ILE A 132 6.17 -0.32 5.21
C ILE A 132 6.62 -1.35 4.19
N ALA A 133 5.67 -1.98 3.49
CA ALA A 133 5.94 -2.83 2.34
C ALA A 133 5.20 -2.31 1.12
N ALA A 134 5.80 -2.43 -0.06
CA ALA A 134 5.24 -1.86 -1.27
C ALA A 134 5.48 -2.73 -2.51
N ILE A 135 4.46 -2.75 -3.38
CA ILE A 135 4.58 -3.17 -4.77
C ILE A 135 4.61 -1.92 -5.65
N LYS A 136 5.56 -1.84 -6.56
CA LYS A 136 5.50 -0.91 -7.68
C LYS A 136 5.05 -1.66 -8.92
N ALA A 137 3.89 -1.32 -9.46
CA ALA A 137 3.38 -1.89 -10.69
C ALA A 137 4.26 -1.49 -11.89
N GLY A 138 4.29 -2.33 -12.92
CA GLY A 138 5.04 -2.03 -14.14
C GLY A 138 6.55 -2.17 -14.00
N SER A 139 7.04 -3.07 -13.13
CA SER A 139 8.47 -3.33 -12.94
C SER A 139 9.14 -4.04 -14.12
N SER A 140 8.37 -4.78 -14.95
CA SER A 140 8.87 -5.36 -16.21
C SER A 140 8.64 -4.40 -17.37
N GLU A 141 9.41 -4.54 -18.46
CA GLU A 141 9.26 -3.74 -19.66
C GLU A 141 7.84 -3.82 -20.26
N SER A 142 7.27 -5.01 -20.30
CA SER A 142 5.89 -5.23 -20.77
C SER A 142 4.87 -4.63 -19.80
N GLY A 143 5.09 -4.77 -18.48
CA GLY A 143 4.26 -4.18 -17.44
C GLY A 143 4.34 -2.65 -17.44
N SER A 144 5.52 -2.08 -17.69
CA SER A 144 5.72 -0.64 -17.82
C SER A 144 4.93 -0.09 -19.02
N ARG A 145 4.97 -0.74 -20.18
CA ARG A 145 4.15 -0.37 -21.35
C ARG A 145 2.65 -0.44 -21.06
N ALA A 146 2.22 -1.52 -20.39
CA ALA A 146 0.81 -1.67 -20.00
C ALA A 146 0.36 -0.60 -19.00
N ALA A 147 1.15 -0.29 -17.98
CA ALA A 147 0.87 0.75 -16.99
C ALA A 147 0.81 2.14 -17.63
N SER A 148 1.77 2.48 -18.50
CA SER A 148 1.79 3.75 -19.24
C SER A 148 0.59 3.92 -20.15
N SER A 149 0.15 2.84 -20.82
CA SER A 149 -1.04 2.85 -21.67
C SER A 149 -2.32 3.03 -20.85
N HIS A 150 -2.37 2.50 -19.63
CA HIS A 150 -3.56 2.55 -18.76
C HIS A 150 -3.69 3.89 -18.02
N THR A 151 -2.59 4.44 -17.53
CA THR A 151 -2.58 5.65 -16.68
C THR A 151 -2.16 6.92 -17.41
N GLY A 152 -1.58 6.80 -18.61
CA GLY A 152 -1.00 7.93 -19.36
C GLY A 152 0.26 8.53 -18.70
N ALA A 153 0.75 7.94 -17.63
CA ALA A 153 1.94 8.40 -16.90
C ALA A 153 3.21 7.74 -17.47
N ILE A 154 4.31 8.51 -17.51
CA ILE A 154 5.64 7.97 -17.83
C ILE A 154 6.09 7.09 -16.67
N ALA A 155 6.36 5.81 -16.96
CA ALA A 155 6.86 4.90 -15.94
C ALA A 155 8.25 5.32 -15.46
N SER A 156 8.42 5.48 -14.16
CA SER A 156 9.73 5.66 -13.54
C SER A 156 10.61 4.42 -13.78
N SER A 157 11.93 4.61 -13.94
CA SER A 157 12.82 3.46 -14.09
C SER A 157 12.76 2.58 -12.83
N ASP A 158 12.74 1.26 -13.03
CA ASP A 158 12.63 0.30 -11.93
C ASP A 158 13.81 0.42 -10.95
N SER A 159 15.01 0.72 -11.47
CA SER A 159 16.21 0.98 -10.66
C SER A 159 16.09 2.22 -9.76
N ALA A 160 15.43 3.27 -10.24
CA ALA A 160 15.18 4.46 -9.44
C ALA A 160 14.18 4.18 -8.31
N VAL A 161 13.14 3.41 -8.61
CA VAL A 161 12.16 2.97 -7.60
C VAL A 161 12.81 2.07 -6.55
N GLU A 162 13.67 1.15 -6.96
CA GLU A 162 14.44 0.29 -6.05
C GLU A 162 15.32 1.12 -5.11
N ALA A 163 16.05 2.11 -5.66
CA ALA A 163 16.88 2.99 -4.87
C ALA A 163 16.06 3.84 -3.88
N LEU A 164 14.91 4.34 -4.33
CA LEU A 164 13.97 5.11 -3.50
C LEU A 164 13.46 4.27 -2.32
N PHE A 165 12.94 3.06 -2.59
CA PHE A 165 12.40 2.19 -1.55
C PHE A 165 13.47 1.77 -0.55
N ARG A 166 14.67 1.41 -1.03
CA ARG A 166 15.82 1.09 -0.17
C ARG A 166 16.21 2.26 0.72
N LYS A 167 16.28 3.46 0.16
CA LYS A 167 16.63 4.68 0.90
C LYS A 167 15.57 5.04 1.94
N ALA A 168 14.30 4.83 1.62
CA ALA A 168 13.19 5.05 2.55
C ALA A 168 13.09 3.98 3.65
N GLY A 169 13.64 2.78 3.43
CA GLY A 169 13.47 1.63 4.31
C GLY A 169 12.20 0.83 4.03
N ILE A 170 11.61 0.99 2.85
CA ILE A 170 10.42 0.25 2.41
C ILE A 170 10.84 -1.14 1.93
N VAL A 171 10.16 -2.18 2.41
CA VAL A 171 10.32 -3.55 1.92
C VAL A 171 9.64 -3.67 0.57
N ARG A 172 10.41 -3.93 -0.48
CA ARG A 172 9.88 -4.11 -1.82
C ARG A 172 9.33 -5.51 -1.98
N CYS A 173 8.11 -5.61 -2.52
CA CYS A 173 7.43 -6.83 -2.90
C CYS A 173 7.17 -6.85 -4.40
N TYR A 174 7.19 -8.04 -5.02
CA TYR A 174 7.03 -8.23 -6.48
C TYR A 174 5.72 -8.90 -6.85
N SER A 175 4.96 -9.39 -5.86
CA SER A 175 3.64 -9.95 -6.05
C SER A 175 2.68 -9.57 -4.92
N ARG A 176 1.38 -9.65 -5.20
CA ARG A 176 0.33 -9.44 -4.18
C ARG A 176 0.43 -10.46 -3.06
N GLU A 177 0.76 -11.70 -3.41
CA GLU A 177 0.98 -12.79 -2.46
C GLU A 177 2.12 -12.48 -1.50
N GLU A 178 3.23 -11.96 -2.03
CA GLU A 178 4.38 -11.54 -1.23
C GLU A 178 4.02 -10.37 -0.32
N LEU A 179 3.31 -9.34 -0.84
CA LEU A 179 2.88 -8.19 -0.04
C LEU A 179 2.01 -8.62 1.15
N THR A 180 1.02 -9.48 0.93
CA THR A 180 0.15 -9.97 2.00
C THR A 180 0.91 -10.85 2.99
N THR A 181 1.86 -11.67 2.52
CA THR A 181 2.72 -12.49 3.39
C THR A 181 3.64 -11.63 4.25
N VAL A 182 4.28 -10.61 3.66
CA VAL A 182 5.09 -9.62 4.41
C VAL A 182 4.21 -8.86 5.41
N GLY A 183 2.98 -8.49 5.02
CA GLY A 183 2.00 -7.90 5.92
C GLY A 183 1.72 -8.78 7.15
N CYS A 184 1.49 -10.08 6.93
CA CYS A 184 1.32 -11.04 8.04
C CYS A 184 2.58 -11.14 8.92
N ILE A 185 3.76 -11.19 8.32
CA ILE A 185 5.03 -11.22 9.08
C ILE A 185 5.18 -9.97 9.94
N PHE A 186 4.81 -8.81 9.42
CA PHE A 186 4.91 -7.55 10.16
C PHE A 186 4.01 -7.49 11.39
N THR A 187 2.92 -8.27 11.43
CA THR A 187 2.05 -8.37 12.61
C THR A 187 2.64 -9.22 13.73
N LEU A 188 3.65 -10.04 13.41
CA LEU A 188 4.29 -10.90 14.40
C LEU A 188 5.25 -10.09 15.29
N PRO A 189 5.46 -10.53 16.53
CA PRO A 189 6.48 -9.95 17.40
C PRO A 189 7.87 -10.03 16.77
N GLU A 190 8.69 -9.02 17.00
CA GLU A 190 10.07 -9.03 16.54
C GLU A 190 10.87 -10.17 17.21
N LEU A 191 11.57 -10.94 16.38
CA LEU A 191 12.44 -12.01 16.87
C LEU A 191 13.67 -11.38 17.53
N LYS A 192 13.86 -11.67 18.81
CA LYS A 192 15.00 -11.19 19.59
C LYS A 192 16.19 -12.15 19.58
N GLY A 193 15.98 -13.38 19.13
CA GLY A 193 16.98 -14.45 19.07
C GLY A 193 17.64 -14.57 17.70
N LYS A 194 18.83 -15.20 17.67
CA LYS A 194 19.55 -15.54 16.43
C LYS A 194 19.46 -17.05 16.12
N ASN A 195 18.87 -17.84 16.99
CA ASN A 195 18.76 -19.28 16.83
C ASN A 195 17.38 -19.64 16.27
N PHE A 196 17.38 -20.51 15.27
CA PHE A 196 16.15 -21.01 14.64
C PHE A 196 16.03 -22.51 14.88
N ALA A 197 14.82 -22.97 15.20
CA ALA A 197 14.44 -24.37 15.17
C ALA A 197 13.43 -24.58 14.04
N ILE A 198 13.70 -25.55 13.18
CA ILE A 198 12.78 -25.95 12.11
C ILE A 198 12.08 -27.23 12.55
N ILE A 199 10.76 -27.16 12.69
CA ILE A 199 9.91 -28.33 13.00
C ILE A 199 9.12 -28.63 11.73
N THR A 200 9.27 -29.84 11.21
CA THR A 200 8.61 -30.25 9.98
C THR A 200 8.12 -31.70 10.08
N PRO A 201 6.93 -32.03 9.59
CA PRO A 201 6.39 -33.39 9.60
C PRO A 201 7.02 -34.29 8.53
N VAL A 202 7.87 -33.72 7.69
CA VAL A 202 8.46 -34.43 6.55
C VAL A 202 9.94 -34.67 6.79
N SER A 203 10.43 -35.90 6.65
CA SER A 203 11.85 -36.19 6.76
C SER A 203 12.58 -35.78 5.48
N TYR A 204 13.67 -35.05 5.61
CA TYR A 204 14.34 -34.43 4.50
C TYR A 204 15.71 -34.90 4.24
N THR A 205 15.83 -35.40 3.06
CA THR A 205 17.07 -35.60 2.35
C THR A 205 17.54 -34.37 1.57
N HIS A 206 16.83 -33.23 1.64
CA HIS A 206 17.04 -32.09 0.71
C HIS A 206 17.26 -30.72 1.34
N LEU A 207 17.30 -30.57 2.67
CA LEU A 207 17.78 -29.34 3.29
C LEU A 207 19.32 -29.32 3.19
N ARG A 208 19.84 -28.84 2.08
CA ARG A 208 21.23 -28.38 2.04
C ARG A 208 21.25 -27.00 2.70
N ALA A 209 21.88 -26.91 3.86
CA ALA A 209 22.37 -25.64 4.37
C ALA A 209 23.41 -25.15 3.35
N HIS A 210 23.13 -24.04 2.69
CA HIS A 210 24.18 -23.32 1.98
C HIS A 210 25.02 -22.61 3.04
N GLU A 211 26.27 -23.02 3.14
CA GLU A 211 27.34 -22.30 3.83
C GLU A 211 27.58 -20.94 3.16
#